data_1242d4732760ca8a3f9fe948e2dab0ba
#
_entry.id   1242d4732760ca8a3f9fe948e2dab0ba
#
_cell.length_a   1.000
_cell.length_b   1.000
_cell.length_c   1.000
_cell.angle_alpha   90.00
_cell.angle_beta   90.00
_cell.angle_gamma   90.00
#
_symmetry.space_group_name_H-M   'P 1'
#
loop_
_entity.id
_entity.type
_entity.pdbx_description
1 polymer ?
#
loop_
_entity_poly.entity_id
_entity_poly.type
_entity_poly.pdbx_seq_one_letter_code
_entity_poly.pdbx_strand_id
1 'polypeptide(L)'
;MTTEPTPASATAASSAAAIEQAAHAIVEAAIEQFYELRPDLRQRHGPRGIAVCREDCLYHIEFLAAAIRNGSVDAFVQYIRWVDGVLRAHAGGSHGLGQMLELLGQGIRRSAGEAAWTAAQPTLDAALAALQGRVEGHGLYAMPPTSALARSYLRAILQGNRLLAQQLILDAVREGMPLRQVYLEVFQPALYEVGQLWETGQISVAQEHLATAITQTILAALYAQTPLAPGRGQRAIVACLSGNHHEIGARMAADFLQWAGFDTLYLGANTPEASFLAMVDDFKPHVVGLPSSLPRHIEGVRAVIEQIHANFRRDRPTILVGGLAFNLVDGLWRQVNADVWGHNAGEAVDRLVGAAA
;
A
#
# COMPACT_ATOMS: atom_id res chain seq x y z
N MET A 1 22.68 -14.87 11.42
CA MET A 1 23.66 -13.82 11.80
C MET A 1 22.91 -12.49 11.77
N THR A 2 22.48 -12.01 12.93
CA THR A 2 21.89 -10.69 13.10
C THR A 2 23.01 -9.67 12.94
N THR A 3 23.05 -8.97 11.81
CA THR A 3 23.94 -7.82 11.63
C THR A 3 23.48 -6.74 12.59
N GLU A 4 24.34 -6.35 13.54
CA GLU A 4 24.11 -5.16 14.37
C GLU A 4 23.86 -3.95 13.45
N PRO A 5 22.86 -3.10 13.75
CA PRO A 5 22.60 -1.92 12.96
C PRO A 5 23.81 -1.01 12.97
N THR A 6 24.18 -0.45 11.82
CA THR A 6 25.25 0.54 11.74
C THR A 6 24.88 1.78 12.54
N PRO A 7 25.86 2.52 13.12
CA PRO A 7 25.56 3.75 13.88
C PRO A 7 24.68 4.76 13.12
N ALA A 8 24.84 4.87 11.81
CA ALA A 8 24.02 5.73 10.96
C ALA A 8 22.55 5.26 10.87
N SER A 9 22.33 3.95 10.79
CA SER A 9 21.00 3.34 10.76
C SER A 9 20.28 3.50 12.11
N ALA A 10 21.00 3.38 13.23
CA ALA A 10 20.44 3.61 14.57
C ALA A 10 20.03 5.09 14.78
N THR A 11 20.81 6.04 14.26
CA THR A 11 20.50 7.46 14.32
C THR A 11 19.28 7.80 13.46
N ALA A 12 19.17 7.24 12.26
CA ALA A 12 18.01 7.43 11.39
C ALA A 12 16.72 6.87 12.02
N ALA A 13 16.79 5.67 12.62
CA ALA A 13 15.66 5.07 13.32
C ALA A 13 15.19 5.90 14.51
N SER A 14 16.14 6.43 15.32
CA SER A 14 15.84 7.30 16.46
C SER A 14 15.21 8.63 16.02
N SER A 15 15.71 9.24 14.93
CA SER A 15 15.14 10.48 14.36
C SER A 15 13.73 10.26 13.82
N ALA A 16 13.50 9.18 13.10
CA ALA A 16 12.17 8.80 12.61
C ALA A 16 11.19 8.61 13.77
N ALA A 17 11.57 7.88 14.81
CA ALA A 17 10.75 7.66 16.00
C ALA A 17 10.41 8.99 16.72
N ALA A 18 11.34 9.92 16.83
CA ALA A 18 11.09 11.24 17.41
C ALA A 18 10.08 12.06 16.58
N ILE A 19 10.14 11.97 15.24
CA ILE A 19 9.19 12.62 14.35
C ILE A 19 7.79 12.02 14.54
N GLU A 20 7.67 10.69 14.58
CA GLU A 20 6.39 9.98 14.78
C GLU A 20 5.76 10.30 16.13
N GLN A 21 6.55 10.33 17.21
CA GLN A 21 6.06 10.70 18.54
C GLN A 21 5.55 12.15 18.61
N ALA A 22 6.16 13.05 17.84
CA ALA A 22 5.76 14.44 17.78
C ALA A 22 4.73 14.74 16.67
N ALA A 23 4.27 13.74 15.88
CA ALA A 23 3.50 13.93 14.66
C ALA A 23 2.27 14.84 14.85
N HIS A 24 1.44 14.60 15.86
CA HIS A 24 0.28 15.45 16.13
C HIS A 24 0.65 16.90 16.43
N ALA A 25 1.69 17.14 17.23
CA ALA A 25 2.14 18.50 17.57
C ALA A 25 2.72 19.23 16.33
N ILE A 26 3.45 18.50 15.49
CA ILE A 26 3.99 19.00 14.23
C ILE A 26 2.84 19.41 13.29
N VAL A 27 1.87 18.53 13.11
CA VAL A 27 0.76 18.72 12.18
C VAL A 27 -0.17 19.84 12.64
N GLU A 28 -0.57 19.89 13.93
CA GLU A 28 -1.44 20.97 14.43
C GLU A 28 -0.79 22.34 14.25
N ALA A 29 0.49 22.48 14.57
CA ALA A 29 1.21 23.75 14.38
C ALA A 29 1.31 24.13 12.88
N ALA A 30 1.54 23.17 12.00
CA ALA A 30 1.61 23.41 10.56
C ALA A 30 0.24 23.81 9.99
N ILE A 31 -0.83 23.15 10.39
CA ILE A 31 -2.21 23.42 9.95
C ILE A 31 -2.67 24.80 10.40
N GLU A 32 -2.43 25.15 11.66
CA GLU A 32 -2.79 26.47 12.19
C GLU A 32 -2.10 27.58 11.38
N GLN A 33 -0.78 27.49 11.24
CA GLN A 33 0.01 28.48 10.50
C GLN A 33 -0.33 28.52 9.00
N PHE A 34 -0.60 27.35 8.38
CA PHE A 34 -0.99 27.27 6.97
C PHE A 34 -2.27 28.05 6.71
N TYR A 35 -3.30 27.86 7.52
CA TYR A 35 -4.58 28.53 7.33
C TYR A 35 -4.60 29.98 7.83
N GLU A 36 -3.65 30.40 8.65
CA GLU A 36 -3.39 31.80 8.92
C GLU A 36 -2.78 32.51 7.70
N LEU A 37 -1.83 31.88 7.03
CA LEU A 37 -1.19 32.39 5.81
C LEU A 37 -2.12 32.29 4.57
N ARG A 38 -3.10 31.39 4.58
CA ARG A 38 -4.00 31.10 3.48
C ARG A 38 -5.48 31.18 3.89
N PRO A 39 -5.97 32.38 4.27
CA PRO A 39 -7.37 32.56 4.67
C PRO A 39 -8.35 32.24 3.51
N ASP A 40 -7.91 32.38 2.26
CA ASP A 40 -8.63 31.97 1.06
C ASP A 40 -8.93 30.47 1.06
N LEU A 41 -7.93 29.64 1.36
CA LEU A 41 -8.10 28.20 1.46
C LEU A 41 -8.88 27.79 2.71
N ARG A 42 -8.73 28.51 3.81
CA ARG A 42 -9.51 28.27 5.03
C ARG A 42 -11.01 28.40 4.76
N GLN A 43 -11.40 29.45 4.04
CA GLN A 43 -12.79 29.67 3.66
C GLN A 43 -13.28 28.60 2.68
N ARG A 44 -12.47 28.26 1.68
CA ARG A 44 -12.80 27.25 0.65
C ARG A 44 -12.96 25.85 1.22
N HIS A 45 -12.06 25.42 2.09
CA HIS A 45 -12.03 24.08 2.65
C HIS A 45 -13.08 23.89 3.76
N GLY A 46 -13.35 24.93 4.56
CA GLY A 46 -14.22 24.82 5.71
C GLY A 46 -13.75 23.83 6.76
N PRO A 47 -14.51 23.57 7.83
CA PRO A 47 -14.09 22.67 8.91
C PRO A 47 -13.79 21.25 8.44
N ARG A 48 -14.59 20.74 7.48
CA ARG A 48 -14.44 19.37 6.96
C ARG A 48 -13.18 19.21 6.14
N GLY A 49 -12.88 20.17 5.25
CA GLY A 49 -11.65 20.12 4.46
C GLY A 49 -10.39 20.33 5.30
N ILE A 50 -10.49 21.14 6.38
CA ILE A 50 -9.39 21.28 7.34
C ILE A 50 -9.10 19.95 8.06
N ALA A 51 -10.14 19.19 8.43
CA ALA A 51 -9.97 17.87 9.04
C ALA A 51 -9.28 16.89 8.07
N VAL A 52 -9.70 16.86 6.79
CA VAL A 52 -9.05 16.04 5.76
C VAL A 52 -7.58 16.45 5.57
N CYS A 53 -7.30 17.75 5.46
CA CYS A 53 -5.93 18.27 5.34
C CYS A 53 -5.03 17.86 6.54
N ARG A 54 -5.60 17.81 7.74
CA ARG A 54 -4.91 17.32 8.95
C ARG A 54 -4.54 15.84 8.82
N GLU A 55 -5.48 15.01 8.37
CA GLU A 55 -5.23 13.58 8.13
C GLU A 55 -4.16 13.37 7.05
N ASP A 56 -4.22 14.11 5.95
CA ASP A 56 -3.20 14.07 4.89
C ASP A 56 -1.82 14.46 5.42
N CYS A 57 -1.73 15.49 6.27
CA CYS A 57 -0.47 15.90 6.88
C CYS A 57 0.11 14.84 7.83
N LEU A 58 -0.72 14.11 8.57
CA LEU A 58 -0.26 12.97 9.36
C LEU A 58 0.34 11.89 8.46
N TYR A 59 -0.29 11.59 7.33
CA TYR A 59 0.29 10.67 6.34
C TYR A 59 1.61 11.18 5.78
N HIS A 60 1.75 12.49 5.51
CA HIS A 60 3.04 13.04 5.04
C HIS A 60 4.14 12.82 6.07
N ILE A 61 3.85 12.99 7.37
CA ILE A 61 4.81 12.74 8.46
C ILE A 61 5.17 11.26 8.57
N GLU A 62 4.19 10.36 8.48
CA GLU A 62 4.44 8.91 8.50
C GLU A 62 5.33 8.46 7.34
N PHE A 63 5.05 8.93 6.12
CA PHE A 63 5.87 8.65 4.94
C PHE A 63 7.28 9.20 5.06
N LEU A 64 7.43 10.42 5.58
CA LEU A 64 8.72 11.04 5.79
C LEU A 64 9.55 10.25 6.81
N ALA A 65 8.94 9.88 7.94
CA ALA A 65 9.61 9.09 8.97
C ALA A 65 10.03 7.72 8.44
N ALA A 66 9.17 7.05 7.67
CA ALA A 66 9.49 5.79 7.01
C ALA A 66 10.65 5.95 6.01
N ALA A 67 10.65 7.00 5.20
CA ALA A 67 11.72 7.29 4.24
C ALA A 67 13.06 7.54 4.95
N ILE A 68 13.07 8.29 6.05
CA ILE A 68 14.26 8.54 6.88
C ILE A 68 14.79 7.23 7.46
N ARG A 69 13.92 6.42 8.09
CA ARG A 69 14.27 5.14 8.69
C ARG A 69 14.91 4.19 7.69
N ASN A 70 14.43 4.21 6.47
CA ASN A 70 14.83 3.32 5.39
C ASN A 70 15.94 3.90 4.49
N GLY A 71 16.36 5.15 4.72
CA GLY A 71 17.35 5.82 3.88
C GLY A 71 16.90 6.03 2.43
N SER A 72 15.58 6.12 2.17
CA SER A 72 15.00 6.17 0.83
C SER A 72 14.37 7.52 0.52
N VAL A 73 15.21 8.51 0.20
CA VAL A 73 14.76 9.85 -0.22
C VAL A 73 13.81 9.77 -1.42
N ASP A 74 14.15 8.93 -2.41
CA ASP A 74 13.37 8.78 -3.63
C ASP A 74 11.94 8.29 -3.40
N ALA A 75 11.73 7.43 -2.40
CA ALA A 75 10.39 6.95 -2.05
C ALA A 75 9.47 8.10 -1.59
N PHE A 76 9.99 9.01 -0.77
CA PHE A 76 9.24 10.19 -0.34
C PHE A 76 9.01 11.18 -1.48
N VAL A 77 10.01 11.40 -2.33
CA VAL A 77 9.89 12.26 -3.52
C VAL A 77 8.80 11.74 -4.46
N GLN A 78 8.77 10.45 -4.73
CA GLN A 78 7.73 9.83 -5.56
C GLN A 78 6.35 9.95 -4.92
N TYR A 79 6.23 9.73 -3.61
CA TYR A 79 5.00 9.93 -2.87
C TYR A 79 4.49 11.37 -2.99
N ILE A 80 5.34 12.37 -2.80
CA ILE A 80 4.93 13.79 -2.90
C ILE A 80 4.54 14.17 -4.35
N ARG A 81 5.19 13.63 -5.36
CA ARG A 81 4.78 13.80 -6.76
C ARG A 81 3.39 13.20 -7.01
N TRP A 82 3.13 12.04 -6.45
CA TRP A 82 1.82 11.41 -6.53
C TRP A 82 0.75 12.29 -5.83
N VAL A 83 1.01 12.78 -4.62
CA VAL A 83 0.11 13.69 -3.91
C VAL A 83 -0.17 14.95 -4.74
N ASP A 84 0.86 15.56 -5.33
CA ASP A 84 0.71 16.73 -6.21
C ASP A 84 -0.18 16.43 -7.41
N GLY A 85 -0.02 15.26 -8.05
CA GLY A 85 -0.85 14.79 -9.15
C GLY A 85 -2.32 14.64 -8.73
N VAL A 86 -2.59 13.97 -7.62
CA VAL A 86 -3.94 13.77 -7.07
C VAL A 86 -4.60 15.11 -6.72
N LEU A 87 -3.88 16.01 -6.05
CA LEU A 87 -4.40 17.34 -5.71
C LEU A 87 -4.72 18.17 -6.95
N ARG A 88 -3.88 18.13 -7.99
CA ARG A 88 -4.15 18.81 -9.28
C ARG A 88 -5.39 18.25 -9.95
N ALA A 89 -5.54 16.93 -9.95
CA ALA A 89 -6.65 16.27 -10.62
C ALA A 89 -8.01 16.48 -9.91
N HIS A 90 -8.01 16.46 -8.57
CA HIS A 90 -9.25 16.39 -7.79
C HIS A 90 -9.56 17.64 -6.97
N ALA A 91 -8.55 18.44 -6.58
CA ALA A 91 -8.74 19.63 -5.74
C ALA A 91 -8.63 20.96 -6.50
N GLY A 92 -8.47 20.93 -7.83
CA GLY A 92 -8.32 22.11 -8.66
C GLY A 92 -6.98 22.82 -8.52
N GLY A 93 -5.95 22.09 -8.05
CA GLY A 93 -4.56 22.55 -7.94
C GLY A 93 -3.91 22.16 -6.62
N SER A 94 -2.61 21.94 -6.65
CA SER A 94 -1.77 21.65 -5.48
C SER A 94 -1.33 22.93 -4.73
N HIS A 95 -2.19 23.96 -4.76
CA HIS A 95 -1.89 25.28 -4.21
C HIS A 95 -1.63 25.20 -2.70
N GLY A 96 -0.38 24.99 -2.32
CA GLY A 96 0.02 24.99 -0.91
C GLY A 96 0.73 23.72 -0.45
N LEU A 97 0.85 22.67 -1.26
CA LEU A 97 1.57 21.46 -0.85
C LEU A 97 3.04 21.76 -0.48
N GLY A 98 3.76 22.52 -1.33
CA GLY A 98 5.13 22.95 -1.02
C GLY A 98 5.20 23.75 0.29
N GLN A 99 4.31 24.74 0.45
CA GLN A 99 4.22 25.54 1.68
C GLN A 99 3.90 24.67 2.90
N MET A 100 3.01 23.68 2.75
CA MET A 100 2.70 22.75 3.84
C MET A 100 3.92 21.92 4.22
N LEU A 101 4.70 21.40 3.26
CA LEU A 101 5.93 20.66 3.53
C LEU A 101 6.97 21.51 4.28
N GLU A 102 7.11 22.81 3.92
CA GLU A 102 7.97 23.73 4.64
C GLU A 102 7.52 23.92 6.09
N LEU A 103 6.20 24.07 6.31
CA LEU A 103 5.64 24.24 7.66
C LEU A 103 5.78 22.96 8.50
N LEU A 104 5.59 21.78 7.90
CA LEU A 104 5.86 20.51 8.57
C LEU A 104 7.36 20.40 8.96
N GLY A 105 8.28 20.81 8.08
CA GLY A 105 9.72 20.87 8.39
C GLY A 105 10.03 21.77 9.58
N GLN A 106 9.42 22.95 9.64
CA GLN A 106 9.54 23.85 10.80
C GLN A 106 8.95 23.22 12.08
N GLY A 107 7.83 22.50 11.94
CA GLY A 107 7.20 21.75 13.04
C GLY A 107 8.12 20.64 13.57
N ILE A 108 8.79 19.89 12.69
CA ILE A 108 9.76 18.85 13.06
C ILE A 108 10.90 19.46 13.88
N ARG A 109 11.49 20.55 13.40
CA ARG A 109 12.56 21.22 14.12
C ARG A 109 12.17 21.68 15.51
N ARG A 110 10.95 22.21 15.66
CA ARG A 110 10.43 22.71 16.95
C ARG A 110 10.02 21.58 17.91
N SER A 111 9.38 20.53 17.42
CA SER A 111 8.70 19.53 18.26
C SER A 111 9.48 18.22 18.39
N ALA A 112 10.28 17.82 17.37
CA ALA A 112 11.08 16.61 17.39
C ALA A 112 12.59 16.89 17.59
N GLY A 113 13.01 18.15 17.50
CA GLY A 113 14.37 18.60 17.80
C GLY A 113 15.31 18.62 16.60
N GLU A 114 16.52 19.20 16.82
CA GLU A 114 17.49 19.48 15.74
C GLU A 114 18.04 18.21 15.07
N ALA A 115 18.21 17.12 15.82
CA ALA A 115 18.68 15.84 15.25
C ALA A 115 17.65 15.25 14.26
N ALA A 116 16.37 15.30 14.62
CA ALA A 116 15.27 14.86 13.76
C ALA A 116 15.14 15.75 12.51
N TRP A 117 15.32 17.08 12.67
CA TRP A 117 15.35 18.01 11.56
C TRP A 117 16.51 17.73 10.60
N THR A 118 17.73 17.55 11.12
CA THR A 118 18.92 17.23 10.29
C THR A 118 18.71 15.96 9.45
N ALA A 119 18.02 14.96 10.00
CA ALA A 119 17.69 13.74 9.28
C ALA A 119 16.58 13.94 8.24
N ALA A 120 15.59 14.81 8.50
CA ALA A 120 14.45 15.05 7.63
C ALA A 120 14.75 16.01 6.48
N GLN A 121 15.62 17.02 6.73
CA GLN A 121 15.87 18.13 5.80
C GLN A 121 16.24 17.66 4.38
N PRO A 122 17.19 16.75 4.15
CA PRO A 122 17.56 16.35 2.78
C PRO A 122 16.38 15.74 2.00
N THR A 123 15.51 15.02 2.70
CA THR A 123 14.33 14.39 2.11
C THR A 123 13.27 15.42 1.75
N LEU A 124 13.03 16.39 2.63
CA LEU A 124 12.08 17.49 2.38
C LEU A 124 12.58 18.41 1.27
N ASP A 125 13.88 18.76 1.26
CA ASP A 125 14.49 19.60 0.22
C ASP A 125 14.38 18.95 -1.16
N ALA A 126 14.62 17.64 -1.24
CA ALA A 126 14.46 16.88 -2.48
C ALA A 126 13.00 16.85 -2.95
N ALA A 127 12.05 16.69 -2.04
CA ALA A 127 10.61 16.72 -2.37
C ALA A 127 10.17 18.11 -2.84
N LEU A 128 10.61 19.18 -2.18
CA LEU A 128 10.32 20.56 -2.59
C LEU A 128 10.92 20.88 -3.97
N ALA A 129 12.15 20.44 -4.24
CA ALA A 129 12.78 20.59 -5.56
C ALA A 129 11.99 19.83 -6.64
N ALA A 130 11.48 18.65 -6.31
CA ALA A 130 10.68 17.83 -7.21
C ALA A 130 9.33 18.48 -7.59
N LEU A 131 8.72 19.25 -6.69
CA LEU A 131 7.50 20.02 -6.95
C LEU A 131 7.73 21.21 -7.87
N GLN A 132 8.95 21.78 -7.90
CA GLN A 132 9.32 22.90 -8.77
C GLN A 132 9.63 22.44 -10.19
N GLY A 133 10.14 21.21 -10.34
CA GLY A 133 10.42 20.60 -11.65
C GLY A 133 9.15 20.06 -12.27
N ARG A 134 8.70 20.61 -13.43
CA ARG A 134 7.64 19.98 -14.23
C ARG A 134 8.16 18.67 -14.84
N VAL A 135 8.03 17.60 -14.12
CA VAL A 135 8.08 16.25 -14.71
C VAL A 135 6.63 15.80 -14.81
N GLU A 136 6.15 15.62 -16.04
CA GLU A 136 4.92 14.86 -16.26
C GLU A 136 5.16 13.45 -15.70
N GLY A 137 4.74 13.25 -14.45
CA GLY A 137 4.88 11.95 -13.77
C GLY A 137 3.86 11.01 -14.36
N HIS A 138 4.32 9.93 -14.93
CA HIS A 138 3.51 8.71 -14.99
C HIS A 138 3.23 8.35 -13.53
N GLY A 139 1.97 8.01 -13.21
CA GLY A 139 1.57 7.62 -11.85
C GLY A 139 2.55 6.60 -11.26
N LEU A 140 2.57 6.47 -9.97
CA LEU A 140 3.50 5.59 -9.22
C LEU A 140 3.64 4.17 -9.82
N TYR A 141 2.73 3.76 -10.71
CA TYR A 141 2.55 2.37 -11.11
C TYR A 141 2.05 2.19 -12.56
N ALA A 142 2.80 2.63 -13.53
CA ALA A 142 2.47 2.33 -14.92
C ALA A 142 2.66 0.82 -15.22
N MET A 143 1.58 0.06 -15.09
CA MET A 143 1.46 -1.29 -15.65
C MET A 143 0.25 -1.33 -16.60
N PRO A 144 0.32 -0.69 -17.77
CA PRO A 144 -0.81 -0.69 -18.69
C PRO A 144 -1.12 -2.11 -19.16
N PRO A 145 -2.40 -2.48 -19.34
CA PRO A 145 -2.79 -3.79 -19.84
C PRO A 145 -2.26 -4.01 -21.26
N THR A 146 -1.39 -5.00 -21.41
CA THR A 146 -0.69 -5.29 -22.67
C THR A 146 -1.47 -6.24 -23.58
N SER A 147 -2.25 -7.17 -23.00
CA SER A 147 -3.04 -8.13 -23.78
C SER A 147 -4.35 -7.51 -24.31
N ALA A 148 -4.86 -8.05 -25.43
CA ALA A 148 -6.14 -7.61 -25.98
C ALA A 148 -7.30 -7.89 -24.99
N LEU A 149 -7.24 -9.03 -24.29
CA LEU A 149 -8.21 -9.40 -23.28
C LEU A 149 -8.22 -8.41 -22.12
N ALA A 150 -7.04 -8.08 -21.56
CA ALA A 150 -6.93 -7.13 -20.46
C ALA A 150 -7.46 -5.74 -20.82
N ARG A 151 -7.17 -5.25 -22.04
CA ARG A 151 -7.73 -3.98 -22.54
C ARG A 151 -9.25 -4.03 -22.71
N SER A 152 -9.80 -5.15 -23.19
CA SER A 152 -11.25 -5.31 -23.35
C SER A 152 -11.94 -5.41 -22.00
N TYR A 153 -11.33 -6.13 -21.06
CA TYR A 153 -11.78 -6.23 -19.69
C TYR A 153 -11.80 -4.86 -18.99
N LEU A 154 -10.69 -4.10 -19.07
CA LEU A 154 -10.60 -2.74 -18.52
C LEU A 154 -11.73 -1.84 -19.05
N ARG A 155 -11.96 -1.84 -20.37
CA ARG A 155 -13.07 -1.05 -20.95
C ARG A 155 -14.43 -1.48 -20.41
N ALA A 156 -14.67 -2.79 -20.28
CA ALA A 156 -15.93 -3.30 -19.78
C ALA A 156 -16.20 -2.88 -18.33
N ILE A 157 -15.19 -2.97 -17.43
CA ILE A 157 -15.37 -2.58 -16.02
C ILE A 157 -15.53 -1.06 -15.86
N LEU A 158 -14.80 -0.24 -16.62
CA LEU A 158 -14.93 1.21 -16.61
C LEU A 158 -16.29 1.70 -17.12
N GLN A 159 -16.89 0.98 -18.08
CA GLN A 159 -18.23 1.24 -18.57
C GLN A 159 -19.34 0.66 -17.68
N GLY A 160 -19.00 -0.05 -16.61
CA GLY A 160 -19.95 -0.73 -15.73
C GLY A 160 -20.64 -1.93 -16.41
N ASN A 161 -20.10 -2.42 -17.53
CA ASN A 161 -20.67 -3.56 -18.24
C ASN A 161 -20.21 -4.88 -17.60
N ARG A 162 -20.79 -5.18 -16.45
CA ARG A 162 -20.45 -6.36 -15.64
C ARG A 162 -20.64 -7.68 -16.39
N LEU A 163 -21.69 -7.76 -17.24
CA LEU A 163 -21.98 -9.00 -17.98
C LEU A 163 -20.90 -9.26 -19.02
N LEU A 164 -20.50 -8.25 -19.77
CA LEU A 164 -19.41 -8.35 -20.74
C LEU A 164 -18.09 -8.69 -20.05
N ALA A 165 -17.78 -7.99 -18.94
CA ALA A 165 -16.56 -8.24 -18.18
C ALA A 165 -16.48 -9.69 -17.70
N GLN A 166 -17.58 -10.21 -17.13
CA GLN A 166 -17.67 -11.61 -16.70
C GLN A 166 -17.56 -12.58 -17.87
N GLN A 167 -18.25 -12.32 -18.97
CA GLN A 167 -18.22 -13.19 -20.14
C GLN A 167 -16.81 -13.29 -20.74
N LEU A 168 -16.10 -12.17 -20.91
CA LEU A 168 -14.72 -12.15 -21.41
C LEU A 168 -13.81 -13.07 -20.61
N ILE A 169 -13.93 -13.04 -19.28
CA ILE A 169 -13.10 -13.86 -18.41
C ILE A 169 -13.50 -15.33 -18.44
N LEU A 170 -14.81 -15.63 -18.37
CA LEU A 170 -15.29 -17.02 -18.41
C LEU A 170 -15.01 -17.70 -19.76
N ASP A 171 -15.07 -16.94 -20.86
CA ASP A 171 -14.72 -17.44 -22.19
C ASP A 171 -13.22 -17.77 -22.25
N ALA A 172 -12.35 -16.86 -21.80
CA ALA A 172 -10.91 -17.10 -21.77
C ALA A 172 -10.55 -18.35 -20.93
N VAL A 173 -11.19 -18.53 -19.77
CA VAL A 173 -10.98 -19.72 -18.93
C VAL A 173 -11.49 -20.99 -19.62
N ARG A 174 -12.65 -20.94 -20.28
CA ARG A 174 -13.19 -22.08 -21.07
C ARG A 174 -12.30 -22.42 -22.26
N GLU A 175 -11.63 -21.45 -22.85
CA GLU A 175 -10.64 -21.63 -23.93
C GLU A 175 -9.28 -22.12 -23.42
N GLY A 176 -9.14 -22.33 -22.11
CA GLY A 176 -7.96 -22.95 -21.51
C GLY A 176 -6.97 -21.97 -20.86
N MET A 177 -7.30 -20.69 -20.74
CA MET A 177 -6.44 -19.74 -20.02
C MET A 177 -6.39 -20.10 -18.54
N PRO A 178 -5.20 -20.38 -17.97
CA PRO A 178 -5.07 -20.70 -16.55
C PRO A 178 -5.56 -19.53 -15.67
N LEU A 179 -6.27 -19.83 -14.58
CA LEU A 179 -6.74 -18.80 -13.63
C LEU A 179 -5.61 -17.91 -13.10
N ARG A 180 -4.45 -18.51 -12.83
CA ARG A 180 -3.24 -17.77 -12.44
C ARG A 180 -2.89 -16.68 -13.46
N GLN A 181 -2.99 -17.00 -14.74
CA GLN A 181 -2.72 -16.06 -15.81
C GLN A 181 -3.80 -14.97 -15.90
N VAL A 182 -5.09 -15.32 -15.74
CA VAL A 182 -6.18 -14.34 -15.65
C VAL A 182 -5.91 -13.32 -14.55
N TYR A 183 -5.48 -13.77 -13.36
CA TYR A 183 -5.21 -12.90 -12.23
C TYR A 183 -4.04 -11.95 -12.51
N LEU A 184 -2.92 -12.46 -13.00
CA LEU A 184 -1.68 -11.70 -13.15
C LEU A 184 -1.63 -10.86 -14.43
N GLU A 185 -2.27 -11.33 -15.53
CA GLU A 185 -2.16 -10.69 -16.84
C GLU A 185 -3.42 -9.90 -17.25
N VAL A 186 -4.55 -10.11 -16.53
CA VAL A 186 -5.79 -9.38 -16.81
C VAL A 186 -6.22 -8.53 -15.63
N PHE A 187 -6.48 -9.12 -14.48
CA PHE A 187 -7.01 -8.36 -13.33
C PHE A 187 -6.00 -7.37 -12.78
N GLN A 188 -4.78 -7.81 -12.47
CA GLN A 188 -3.76 -6.96 -11.87
C GLN A 188 -3.45 -5.72 -12.73
N PRO A 189 -3.09 -5.84 -14.03
CA PRO A 189 -2.80 -4.67 -14.84
C PRO A 189 -4.04 -3.80 -15.11
N ALA A 190 -5.24 -4.38 -15.23
CA ALA A 190 -6.46 -3.59 -15.40
C ALA A 190 -6.78 -2.76 -14.17
N LEU A 191 -6.62 -3.31 -12.96
CA LEU A 191 -6.86 -2.57 -11.71
C LEU A 191 -5.78 -1.53 -11.41
N TYR A 192 -4.54 -1.78 -11.80
CA TYR A 192 -3.49 -0.76 -11.73
C TYR A 192 -3.79 0.42 -12.65
N GLU A 193 -4.27 0.14 -13.86
CA GLU A 193 -4.69 1.20 -14.79
C GLU A 193 -5.92 1.96 -14.28
N VAL A 194 -6.89 1.28 -13.66
CA VAL A 194 -8.02 1.94 -12.98
C VAL A 194 -7.53 2.90 -11.90
N GLY A 195 -6.58 2.48 -11.08
CA GLY A 195 -5.96 3.34 -10.05
C GLY A 195 -5.30 4.57 -10.68
N GLN A 196 -4.52 4.39 -11.75
CA GLN A 196 -3.86 5.47 -12.45
C GLN A 196 -4.83 6.46 -13.11
N LEU A 197 -5.89 5.96 -13.73
CA LEU A 197 -6.93 6.80 -14.32
C LEU A 197 -7.64 7.64 -13.26
N TRP A 198 -7.87 7.07 -12.07
CA TRP A 198 -8.39 7.82 -10.93
C TRP A 198 -7.38 8.87 -10.43
N GLU A 199 -6.13 8.49 -10.21
CA GLU A 199 -5.06 9.42 -9.77
C GLU A 199 -4.93 10.64 -10.68
N THR A 200 -5.09 10.43 -11.99
CA THR A 200 -5.00 11.50 -13.00
C THR A 200 -6.33 12.20 -13.25
N GLY A 201 -7.39 11.90 -12.49
CA GLY A 201 -8.71 12.55 -12.62
C GLY A 201 -9.48 12.18 -13.90
N GLN A 202 -9.05 11.14 -14.63
CA GLN A 202 -9.73 10.70 -15.84
C GLN A 202 -11.01 9.91 -15.53
N ILE A 203 -11.10 9.32 -14.35
CA ILE A 203 -12.29 8.67 -13.83
C ILE A 203 -12.60 9.16 -12.41
N SER A 204 -13.86 9.05 -12.02
CA SER A 204 -14.31 9.35 -10.66
C SER A 204 -14.03 8.20 -9.70
N VAL A 205 -14.01 8.48 -8.39
CA VAL A 205 -13.93 7.46 -7.34
C VAL A 205 -15.08 6.44 -7.44
N ALA A 206 -16.26 6.87 -7.89
CA ALA A 206 -17.40 5.96 -8.09
C ALA A 206 -17.15 4.95 -9.22
N GLN A 207 -16.45 5.36 -10.29
CA GLN A 207 -16.06 4.44 -11.38
C GLN A 207 -14.96 3.48 -10.94
N GLU A 208 -14.00 3.94 -10.14
CA GLU A 208 -12.98 3.08 -9.52
C GLU A 208 -13.63 2.02 -8.62
N HIS A 209 -14.54 2.42 -7.71
CA HIS A 209 -15.28 1.50 -6.85
C HIS A 209 -16.14 0.51 -7.65
N LEU A 210 -16.78 0.95 -8.73
CA LEU A 210 -17.56 0.07 -9.62
C LEU A 210 -16.67 -0.98 -10.28
N ALA A 211 -15.51 -0.57 -10.81
CA ALA A 211 -14.55 -1.50 -11.43
C ALA A 211 -14.05 -2.55 -10.43
N THR A 212 -13.73 -2.12 -9.21
CA THR A 212 -13.34 -2.98 -8.08
C THR A 212 -14.45 -3.98 -7.74
N ALA A 213 -15.70 -3.53 -7.55
CA ALA A 213 -16.84 -4.39 -7.21
C ALA A 213 -17.16 -5.42 -8.30
N ILE A 214 -17.07 -5.04 -9.59
CA ILE A 214 -17.23 -5.97 -10.70
C ILE A 214 -16.15 -7.05 -10.64
N THR A 215 -14.89 -6.66 -10.43
CA THR A 215 -13.76 -7.61 -10.33
C THR A 215 -13.92 -8.56 -9.16
N GLN A 216 -14.33 -8.08 -7.99
CA GLN A 216 -14.62 -8.94 -6.82
C GLN A 216 -15.70 -9.98 -7.10
N THR A 217 -16.77 -9.58 -7.82
CA THR A 217 -17.84 -10.50 -8.20
C THR A 217 -17.34 -11.61 -9.13
N ILE A 218 -16.48 -11.27 -10.09
CA ILE A 218 -15.90 -12.24 -11.04
C ILE A 218 -14.91 -13.17 -10.31
N LEU A 219 -14.07 -12.64 -9.42
CA LEU A 219 -13.17 -13.44 -8.59
C LEU A 219 -13.96 -14.48 -7.76
N ALA A 220 -15.07 -14.08 -7.14
CA ALA A 220 -15.91 -15.00 -6.38
C ALA A 220 -16.53 -16.11 -7.27
N ALA A 221 -16.94 -15.76 -8.48
CA ALA A 221 -17.49 -16.74 -9.43
C ALA A 221 -16.42 -17.73 -9.94
N LEU A 222 -15.19 -17.28 -10.15
CA LEU A 222 -14.07 -18.13 -10.55
C LEU A 222 -13.62 -19.05 -9.41
N TYR A 223 -13.56 -18.53 -8.20
CA TYR A 223 -13.20 -19.32 -7.02
C TYR A 223 -14.11 -20.53 -6.83
N ALA A 224 -15.43 -20.35 -6.99
CA ALA A 224 -16.40 -21.43 -6.85
C ALA A 224 -16.23 -22.58 -7.88
N GLN A 225 -15.52 -22.33 -8.98
CA GLN A 225 -15.30 -23.29 -10.07
C GLN A 225 -13.89 -23.89 -10.07
N THR A 226 -13.03 -23.48 -9.15
CA THR A 226 -11.62 -23.86 -9.14
C THR A 226 -11.42 -25.17 -8.36
N PRO A 227 -10.85 -26.22 -8.97
CA PRO A 227 -10.45 -27.41 -8.22
C PRO A 227 -9.37 -27.07 -7.20
N LEU A 228 -9.58 -27.48 -5.96
CA LEU A 228 -8.56 -27.33 -4.93
C LEU A 228 -7.45 -28.37 -5.09
N ALA A 229 -6.21 -27.95 -4.92
CA ALA A 229 -5.08 -28.88 -4.85
C ALA A 229 -5.21 -29.80 -3.61
N PRO A 230 -4.60 -31.00 -3.64
CA PRO A 230 -4.48 -31.82 -2.44
C PRO A 230 -3.86 -31.03 -1.29
N GLY A 231 -4.46 -31.15 -0.11
CA GLY A 231 -4.01 -30.41 1.06
C GLY A 231 -2.60 -30.76 1.47
N ARG A 232 -1.78 -29.75 1.79
CA ARG A 232 -0.38 -29.90 2.30
C ARG A 232 -0.32 -30.12 3.81
N GLY A 233 -1.47 -30.07 4.51
CA GLY A 233 -1.51 -30.07 5.98
C GLY A 233 -0.99 -28.76 6.61
N GLN A 234 -0.77 -27.72 5.80
CA GLN A 234 -0.30 -26.41 6.24
C GLN A 234 -1.43 -25.38 6.14
N ARG A 235 -1.46 -24.46 7.11
CA ARG A 235 -2.47 -23.41 7.22
C ARG A 235 -1.87 -22.06 6.89
N ALA A 236 -2.66 -21.20 6.23
CA ALA A 236 -2.29 -19.82 5.93
C ALA A 236 -3.41 -18.87 6.35
N ILE A 237 -3.05 -17.65 6.74
CA ILE A 237 -3.98 -16.56 7.00
C ILE A 237 -3.53 -15.32 6.26
N VAL A 238 -4.46 -14.63 5.57
CA VAL A 238 -4.16 -13.42 4.79
C VAL A 238 -5.17 -12.34 5.17
N ALA A 239 -4.67 -11.14 5.46
CA ALA A 239 -5.50 -9.99 5.78
C ALA A 239 -4.87 -8.67 5.30
N CYS A 240 -5.71 -7.70 4.96
CA CYS A 240 -5.34 -6.31 4.96
C CYS A 240 -5.61 -5.73 6.35
N LEU A 241 -4.59 -5.17 7.00
CA LEU A 241 -4.70 -4.58 8.34
C LEU A 241 -5.51 -3.27 8.34
N SER A 242 -5.70 -2.67 9.52
CA SER A 242 -6.47 -1.43 9.71
C SER A 242 -6.14 -0.35 8.67
N GLY A 243 -7.18 0.28 8.14
CA GLY A 243 -7.08 1.34 7.14
C GLY A 243 -6.76 0.87 5.71
N ASN A 244 -6.34 -0.38 5.51
CA ASN A 244 -6.06 -0.92 4.17
C ASN A 244 -7.31 -1.55 3.54
N HIS A 245 -7.91 -0.81 2.59
CA HIS A 245 -9.08 -1.24 1.81
C HIS A 245 -8.73 -1.85 0.44
N HIS A 246 -7.45 -1.93 0.07
CA HIS A 246 -6.97 -2.48 -1.21
C HIS A 246 -6.89 -4.01 -1.14
N GLU A 247 -8.03 -4.67 -1.00
CA GLU A 247 -8.10 -6.08 -0.64
C GLU A 247 -7.97 -7.06 -1.81
N ILE A 248 -8.13 -6.63 -3.07
CA ILE A 248 -8.10 -7.56 -4.21
C ILE A 248 -6.75 -8.29 -4.30
N GLY A 249 -5.64 -7.58 -4.10
CA GLY A 249 -4.32 -8.20 -4.08
C GLY A 249 -4.16 -9.23 -2.96
N ALA A 250 -4.74 -8.95 -1.78
CA ALA A 250 -4.79 -9.88 -0.66
C ALA A 250 -5.63 -11.13 -0.99
N ARG A 251 -6.79 -10.93 -1.61
CA ARG A 251 -7.64 -12.01 -2.09
C ARG A 251 -6.91 -12.90 -3.10
N MET A 252 -6.24 -12.30 -4.07
CA MET A 252 -5.44 -13.04 -5.04
C MET A 252 -4.35 -13.87 -4.36
N ALA A 253 -3.63 -13.32 -3.37
CA ALA A 253 -2.62 -14.05 -2.62
C ALA A 253 -3.22 -15.23 -1.83
N ALA A 254 -4.39 -15.06 -1.23
CA ALA A 254 -5.11 -16.13 -0.54
C ALA A 254 -5.53 -17.25 -1.50
N ASP A 255 -6.07 -16.89 -2.67
CA ASP A 255 -6.46 -17.86 -3.70
C ASP A 255 -5.22 -18.64 -4.21
N PHE A 256 -4.07 -17.97 -4.44
CA PHE A 256 -2.82 -18.62 -4.83
C PHE A 256 -2.29 -19.59 -3.77
N LEU A 257 -2.36 -19.22 -2.49
CA LEU A 257 -1.98 -20.11 -1.38
C LEU A 257 -2.88 -21.35 -1.35
N GLN A 258 -4.19 -21.16 -1.54
CA GLN A 258 -5.13 -22.25 -1.57
C GLN A 258 -4.91 -23.18 -2.78
N TRP A 259 -4.61 -22.63 -3.96
CA TRP A 259 -4.22 -23.42 -5.13
C TRP A 259 -2.89 -24.15 -4.96
N ALA A 260 -2.02 -23.66 -4.08
CA ALA A 260 -0.80 -24.34 -3.67
C ALA A 260 -1.04 -25.41 -2.56
N GLY A 261 -2.28 -25.62 -2.12
CA GLY A 261 -2.68 -26.67 -1.16
C GLY A 261 -2.65 -26.25 0.30
N PHE A 262 -2.55 -24.95 0.61
CA PHE A 262 -2.71 -24.45 1.99
C PHE A 262 -4.20 -24.37 2.37
N ASP A 263 -4.50 -24.74 3.63
CA ASP A 263 -5.78 -24.41 4.25
C ASP A 263 -5.75 -22.92 4.62
N THR A 264 -6.47 -22.08 3.82
CA THR A 264 -6.26 -20.64 3.81
C THR A 264 -7.48 -19.90 4.33
N LEU A 265 -7.28 -19.08 5.37
CA LEU A 265 -8.25 -18.07 5.81
C LEU A 265 -7.93 -16.71 5.17
N TYR A 266 -8.92 -16.15 4.51
CA TYR A 266 -8.88 -14.79 4.00
C TYR A 266 -9.81 -13.90 4.82
N LEU A 267 -9.26 -12.89 5.52
CA LEU A 267 -10.03 -12.04 6.43
C LEU A 267 -10.53 -10.73 5.78
N GLY A 268 -10.11 -10.46 4.55
CA GLY A 268 -10.56 -9.27 3.82
C GLY A 268 -9.80 -8.00 4.18
N ALA A 269 -10.50 -6.88 4.00
CA ALA A 269 -9.99 -5.53 4.21
C ALA A 269 -10.16 -5.06 5.66
N ASN A 270 -9.32 -4.07 6.05
CA ASN A 270 -9.48 -3.29 7.27
C ASN A 270 -9.64 -4.14 8.56
N THR A 271 -8.82 -5.19 8.68
CA THR A 271 -8.82 -6.07 9.84
C THR A 271 -8.04 -5.42 10.99
N PRO A 272 -8.67 -5.19 12.18
CA PRO A 272 -7.95 -4.65 13.32
C PRO A 272 -6.81 -5.56 13.77
N GLU A 273 -5.64 -5.00 14.08
CA GLU A 273 -4.42 -5.73 14.42
C GLU A 273 -4.62 -6.69 15.59
N ALA A 274 -5.29 -6.25 16.66
CA ALA A 274 -5.56 -7.09 17.82
C ALA A 274 -6.44 -8.31 17.47
N SER A 275 -7.46 -8.12 16.61
CA SER A 275 -8.32 -9.20 16.13
C SER A 275 -7.57 -10.15 15.21
N PHE A 276 -6.69 -9.60 14.35
CA PHE A 276 -5.83 -10.40 13.51
C PHE A 276 -4.89 -11.29 14.33
N LEU A 277 -4.21 -10.74 15.33
CA LEU A 277 -3.30 -11.48 16.21
C LEU A 277 -4.03 -12.55 17.02
N ALA A 278 -5.26 -12.29 17.48
CA ALA A 278 -6.09 -13.30 18.12
C ALA A 278 -6.40 -14.47 17.17
N MET A 279 -6.74 -14.18 15.90
CA MET A 279 -6.95 -15.21 14.88
C MET A 279 -5.68 -16.01 14.56
N VAL A 280 -4.50 -15.36 14.56
CA VAL A 280 -3.21 -16.07 14.41
C VAL A 280 -2.98 -17.02 15.57
N ASP A 281 -3.30 -16.59 16.79
CA ASP A 281 -3.16 -17.44 17.98
C ASP A 281 -4.12 -18.64 17.97
N ASP A 282 -5.38 -18.43 17.59
CA ASP A 282 -6.38 -19.49 17.54
C ASP A 282 -6.14 -20.46 16.38
N PHE A 283 -5.89 -19.97 15.19
CA PHE A 283 -5.76 -20.76 13.98
C PHE A 283 -4.40 -21.45 13.86
N LYS A 284 -3.35 -20.91 14.52
CA LYS A 284 -1.95 -21.41 14.45
C LYS A 284 -1.50 -21.62 13.00
N PRO A 285 -1.50 -20.58 12.17
CA PRO A 285 -1.09 -20.69 10.76
C PRO A 285 0.40 -20.99 10.65
N HIS A 286 0.79 -21.65 9.56
CA HIS A 286 2.20 -21.82 9.15
C HIS A 286 2.67 -20.61 8.32
N VAL A 287 1.74 -19.89 7.71
CA VAL A 287 2.00 -18.71 6.87
C VAL A 287 1.04 -17.59 7.26
N VAL A 288 1.60 -16.40 7.41
CA VAL A 288 0.87 -15.14 7.60
C VAL A 288 1.13 -14.23 6.43
N GLY A 289 0.10 -13.86 5.66
CA GLY A 289 0.16 -12.94 4.52
C GLY A 289 -0.33 -11.55 4.90
N LEU A 290 0.54 -10.55 4.77
CA LEU A 290 0.25 -9.14 5.10
C LEU A 290 0.56 -8.23 3.89
N PRO A 291 -0.27 -8.25 2.84
CA PRO A 291 -0.08 -7.39 1.67
C PRO A 291 -0.43 -5.92 2.00
N SER A 292 0.34 -5.01 1.41
CA SER A 292 0.12 -3.57 1.56
C SER A 292 0.24 -2.84 0.23
N SER A 293 -0.77 -2.06 -0.11
CA SER A 293 -0.80 -1.27 -1.36
C SER A 293 -0.27 0.15 -1.18
N LEU A 294 -0.42 0.73 0.02
CA LEU A 294 0.03 2.08 0.31
C LEU A 294 1.10 2.07 1.40
N PRO A 295 2.16 2.87 1.27
CA PRO A 295 3.24 2.96 2.25
C PRO A 295 2.79 3.29 3.68
N ARG A 296 1.72 4.05 3.86
CA ARG A 296 1.14 4.36 5.18
C ARG A 296 0.76 3.11 6.01
N HIS A 297 0.51 1.98 5.36
CA HIS A 297 0.13 0.75 6.06
C HIS A 297 1.35 -0.07 6.52
N ILE A 298 2.56 0.30 6.11
CA ILE A 298 3.79 -0.47 6.40
C ILE A 298 4.09 -0.49 7.90
N GLU A 299 3.83 0.60 8.61
CA GLU A 299 4.10 0.64 10.06
C GLU A 299 3.18 -0.30 10.84
N GLY A 300 1.89 -0.36 10.49
CA GLY A 300 0.96 -1.36 11.05
C GLY A 300 1.40 -2.79 10.75
N VAL A 301 1.87 -3.05 9.53
CA VAL A 301 2.43 -4.36 9.15
C VAL A 301 3.67 -4.68 9.99
N ARG A 302 4.60 -3.73 10.14
CA ARG A 302 5.80 -3.88 10.99
C ARG A 302 5.43 -4.24 12.43
N ALA A 303 4.53 -3.46 13.04
CA ALA A 303 4.11 -3.66 14.42
C ALA A 303 3.49 -5.05 14.64
N VAL A 304 2.68 -5.53 13.72
CA VAL A 304 2.10 -6.88 13.76
C VAL A 304 3.18 -7.95 13.61
N ILE A 305 4.13 -7.79 12.70
CA ILE A 305 5.25 -8.73 12.52
C ILE A 305 6.09 -8.82 13.80
N GLU A 306 6.41 -7.68 14.42
CA GLU A 306 7.15 -7.64 15.69
C GLU A 306 6.42 -8.39 16.82
N GLN A 307 5.10 -8.21 16.92
CA GLN A 307 4.28 -8.93 17.89
C GLN A 307 4.25 -10.44 17.61
N ILE A 308 4.14 -10.86 16.35
CA ILE A 308 4.22 -12.28 15.98
C ILE A 308 5.58 -12.85 16.37
N HIS A 309 6.68 -12.15 16.10
CA HIS A 309 8.03 -12.60 16.46
C HIS A 309 8.21 -12.69 17.98
N ALA A 310 7.63 -11.78 18.75
CA ALA A 310 7.70 -11.79 20.21
C ALA A 310 6.91 -12.95 20.83
N ASN A 311 5.71 -13.21 20.31
CA ASN A 311 4.74 -14.14 20.91
C ASN A 311 4.92 -15.60 20.46
N PHE A 312 5.43 -15.85 19.24
CA PHE A 312 5.51 -17.19 18.61
C PHE A 312 6.94 -17.67 18.37
N ARG A 313 7.83 -17.55 19.35
CA ARG A 313 9.29 -17.79 19.20
C ARG A 313 9.68 -19.14 18.60
N ARG A 314 8.98 -20.24 18.93
CA ARG A 314 9.31 -21.60 18.46
C ARG A 314 8.51 -22.04 17.24
N ASP A 315 7.23 -21.68 17.21
CA ASP A 315 6.28 -22.07 16.17
C ASP A 315 5.83 -20.85 15.38
N ARG A 316 6.79 -19.96 15.11
CA ARG A 316 6.54 -18.72 14.38
C ARG A 316 6.12 -19.02 12.94
N PRO A 317 4.99 -18.45 12.47
CA PRO A 317 4.61 -18.56 11.08
C PRO A 317 5.62 -17.85 10.17
N THR A 318 5.74 -18.33 8.93
CA THR A 318 6.45 -17.60 7.86
C THR A 318 5.67 -16.36 7.47
N ILE A 319 6.29 -15.20 7.50
CA ILE A 319 5.69 -13.92 7.16
C ILE A 319 5.87 -13.65 5.67
N LEU A 320 4.76 -13.63 4.94
CA LEU A 320 4.67 -13.29 3.53
C LEU A 320 4.15 -11.86 3.39
N VAL A 321 4.91 -11.00 2.74
CA VAL A 321 4.47 -9.64 2.41
C VAL A 321 4.51 -9.41 0.90
N GLY A 322 3.80 -8.40 0.44
CA GLY A 322 3.75 -8.02 -0.95
C GLY A 322 2.83 -6.82 -1.16
N GLY A 323 2.47 -6.60 -2.41
CA GLY A 323 1.69 -5.44 -2.82
C GLY A 323 2.58 -4.24 -3.13
N LEU A 324 1.93 -3.21 -3.58
CA LEU A 324 2.55 -2.10 -4.27
C LEU A 324 3.54 -1.33 -3.39
N ALA A 325 3.22 -1.16 -2.10
CA ALA A 325 4.10 -0.45 -1.16
C ALA A 325 5.46 -1.16 -1.00
N PHE A 326 5.48 -2.48 -1.02
CA PHE A 326 6.72 -3.25 -0.94
C PHE A 326 7.53 -3.27 -2.24
N ASN A 327 6.89 -2.98 -3.37
CA ASN A 327 7.55 -2.90 -4.67
C ASN A 327 8.23 -1.54 -4.90
N LEU A 328 7.84 -0.49 -4.13
CA LEU A 328 8.39 0.86 -4.24
C LEU A 328 9.79 1.01 -3.67
N VAL A 329 10.12 0.23 -2.65
CA VAL A 329 11.37 0.36 -1.92
C VAL A 329 12.07 -1.00 -1.86
N ASP A 330 13.19 -1.09 -2.55
CA ASP A 330 14.01 -2.30 -2.54
C ASP A 330 14.40 -2.70 -1.11
N GLY A 331 14.16 -3.97 -0.79
CA GLY A 331 14.51 -4.52 0.51
C GLY A 331 13.61 -4.11 1.69
N LEU A 332 12.52 -3.35 1.46
CA LEU A 332 11.58 -2.96 2.52
C LEU A 332 11.05 -4.16 3.30
N TRP A 333 10.80 -5.28 2.62
CA TRP A 333 10.35 -6.52 3.26
C TRP A 333 11.34 -7.05 4.31
N ARG A 334 12.66 -6.89 4.09
CA ARG A 334 13.69 -7.25 5.09
C ARG A 334 13.67 -6.30 6.28
N GLN A 335 13.40 -5.03 6.02
CA GLN A 335 13.37 -3.99 7.07
C GLN A 335 12.18 -4.14 8.02
N VAL A 336 11.07 -4.72 7.54
CA VAL A 336 9.94 -5.09 8.40
C VAL A 336 10.09 -6.51 8.98
N ASN A 337 11.24 -7.17 8.78
CA ASN A 337 11.52 -8.54 9.22
C ASN A 337 10.53 -9.58 8.67
N ALA A 338 10.06 -9.41 7.44
CA ALA A 338 9.32 -10.44 6.72
C ALA A 338 10.25 -11.49 6.15
N ASP A 339 9.74 -12.70 5.96
CA ASP A 339 10.53 -13.85 5.48
C ASP A 339 10.50 -14.00 3.96
N VAL A 340 9.33 -13.69 3.36
CA VAL A 340 9.08 -13.87 1.93
C VAL A 340 8.42 -12.64 1.34
N TRP A 341 8.81 -12.29 0.14
CA TRP A 341 8.24 -11.21 -0.66
C TRP A 341 8.21 -11.58 -2.14
N GLY A 342 7.26 -11.06 -2.89
CA GLY A 342 7.19 -11.16 -4.35
C GLY A 342 6.56 -9.91 -4.97
N HIS A 343 6.93 -9.62 -6.22
CA HIS A 343 6.38 -8.48 -6.98
C HIS A 343 4.87 -8.62 -7.23
N ASN A 344 4.37 -9.83 -7.24
CA ASN A 344 2.96 -10.17 -7.35
C ASN A 344 2.63 -11.40 -6.51
N ALA A 345 1.34 -11.70 -6.36
CA ALA A 345 0.86 -12.80 -5.54
C ALA A 345 1.41 -14.17 -6.01
N GLY A 346 1.56 -14.36 -7.31
CA GLY A 346 2.09 -15.60 -7.87
C GLY A 346 3.55 -15.84 -7.49
N GLU A 347 4.40 -14.84 -7.71
CA GLU A 347 5.82 -14.91 -7.35
C GLU A 347 6.02 -15.09 -5.84
N ALA A 348 5.24 -14.38 -5.02
CA ALA A 348 5.31 -14.50 -3.57
C ALA A 348 5.03 -15.94 -3.09
N VAL A 349 3.99 -16.57 -3.64
CA VAL A 349 3.64 -17.96 -3.29
C VAL A 349 4.64 -18.96 -3.86
N ASP A 350 5.16 -18.74 -5.08
CA ASP A 350 6.20 -19.62 -5.66
C ASP A 350 7.48 -19.62 -4.83
N ARG A 351 7.92 -18.44 -4.38
CA ARG A 351 9.08 -18.31 -3.48
C ARG A 351 8.84 -19.00 -2.13
N LEU A 352 7.64 -18.85 -1.55
CA LEU A 352 7.26 -19.52 -0.32
C LEU A 352 7.32 -21.05 -0.46
N VAL A 353 6.75 -21.58 -1.54
CA VAL A 353 6.72 -23.03 -1.79
C VAL A 353 8.11 -23.57 -2.14
N GLY A 354 8.89 -22.83 -2.93
CA GLY A 354 10.27 -23.22 -3.28
C GLY A 354 11.26 -23.14 -2.13
N ALA A 355 11.02 -22.29 -1.13
CA ALA A 355 11.85 -22.21 0.07
C ALA A 355 11.54 -23.35 1.08
N ALA A 356 10.38 -24.02 0.95
CA ALA A 356 9.94 -25.11 1.81
C ALA A 356 10.24 -26.51 1.23
N ALA A 357 10.76 -26.60 0.01
CA ALA A 357 11.20 -27.83 -0.67
C ALA A 357 12.70 -28.04 -0.53
#